data_18382331a39273191507b44ff7c4e28e
#
_entry.id   18382331a39273191507b44ff7c4e28e
#
_cell.length_a   1.000
_cell.length_b   1.000
_cell.length_c   1.000
_cell.angle_alpha   90.00
_cell.angle_beta   90.00
_cell.angle_gamma   90.00
#
_symmetry.space_group_name_H-M   'P 1'
#
loop_
_entity.id
_entity.type
_entity.pdbx_description
1 polymer ?
#
loop_
_entity_poly.entity_id
_entity_poly.type
_entity_poly.pdbx_seq_one_letter_code
_entity_poly.pdbx_strand_id
1 'polypeptide(L)'
;MKQTTFSTAGFDRYAKTTKRAAFLAEMDAVVPWAALCGLVEPFYPKGETGRRPFGVERMLRIYCLQQWFNLSDPAAEEALYDSLSMRRFAGIDLGREPVPDETTICRFRHLLEAHDFGRRMFEFIHEQLEAKGLRLSSGTIVDATIIHAPSSTKNEEKARDPEMHQTKKGNQWYFGMKAHFGVDRRAKVIHSVVATAANVHDSAVLGDLLHGEERDVWGDQAYQGQGEVIKEKAPNARDRTNRRYRNRGVVNEAERARNRKKSKVRSRVEHVIGVIKLKFGFTKVRYRGLEKNANRLFATCGLANLYILRHQFRAA
;
A
#
# COMPACT_ATOMS: atom_id res chain seq x y z
N MET A 1 9.21 -6.59 -33.66
CA MET A 1 7.94 -6.59 -34.40
C MET A 1 7.05 -7.66 -33.81
N LYS A 2 5.86 -7.32 -33.27
CA LYS A 2 4.87 -8.33 -32.85
C LYS A 2 4.16 -8.83 -34.11
N GLN A 3 4.28 -10.10 -34.41
CA GLN A 3 3.57 -10.74 -35.52
C GLN A 3 2.08 -10.80 -35.18
N THR A 4 1.26 -10.03 -35.89
CA THR A 4 -0.20 -10.04 -35.78
C THR A 4 -0.75 -11.19 -36.60
N THR A 5 -1.48 -12.11 -35.98
CA THR A 5 -2.19 -13.17 -36.72
C THR A 5 -3.45 -12.62 -37.38
N PHE A 6 -3.88 -13.17 -38.52
CA PHE A 6 -5.07 -12.72 -39.24
C PHE A 6 -6.35 -12.72 -38.40
N SER A 7 -6.45 -13.55 -37.36
CA SER A 7 -7.59 -13.57 -36.43
C SER A 7 -7.60 -12.36 -35.48
N THR A 8 -6.44 -11.73 -35.19
CA THR A 8 -6.33 -10.53 -34.32
C THR A 8 -6.47 -9.23 -35.09
N ALA A 9 -6.19 -9.21 -36.39
CA ALA A 9 -6.24 -8.00 -37.23
C ALA A 9 -7.67 -7.40 -37.35
N GLY A 10 -8.71 -8.21 -37.29
CA GLY A 10 -10.11 -7.73 -37.29
C GLY A 10 -10.56 -7.13 -35.98
N PHE A 11 -10.05 -7.63 -34.86
CA PHE A 11 -10.38 -7.12 -33.50
C PHE A 11 -9.68 -5.80 -33.16
N ASP A 12 -8.50 -5.56 -33.71
CA ASP A 12 -7.71 -4.37 -33.40
C ASP A 12 -8.19 -3.10 -34.13
N ARG A 13 -9.03 -3.24 -35.18
CA ARG A 13 -9.55 -2.10 -35.95
C ARG A 13 -10.37 -1.10 -35.12
N TYR A 14 -11.05 -1.58 -34.07
CA TYR A 14 -11.85 -0.77 -33.15
C TYR A 14 -11.31 -0.82 -31.72
N ALA A 15 -10.06 -1.26 -31.54
CA ALA A 15 -9.44 -1.36 -30.22
C ALA A 15 -9.27 0.01 -29.59
N LYS A 16 -9.86 0.22 -28.41
CA LYS A 16 -9.71 1.43 -27.59
C LYS A 16 -8.83 1.13 -26.41
N THR A 17 -7.82 1.96 -26.16
CA THR A 17 -7.03 1.91 -24.94
C THR A 17 -7.91 2.30 -23.75
N THR A 18 -8.23 1.34 -22.89
CA THR A 18 -9.01 1.59 -21.69
C THR A 18 -8.15 2.27 -20.63
N LYS A 19 -8.78 2.97 -19.67
CA LYS A 19 -8.07 3.57 -18.51
C LYS A 19 -7.29 2.52 -17.71
N ARG A 20 -7.82 1.28 -17.63
CA ARG A 20 -7.15 0.14 -17.00
C ARG A 20 -5.89 -0.26 -17.77
N ALA A 21 -6.00 -0.42 -19.08
CA ALA A 21 -4.85 -0.76 -19.92
C ALA A 21 -3.74 0.30 -19.84
N ALA A 22 -4.11 1.58 -19.87
CA ALA A 22 -3.16 2.68 -19.71
C ALA A 22 -2.46 2.63 -18.34
N PHE A 23 -3.22 2.45 -17.25
CA PHE A 23 -2.67 2.31 -15.90
C PHE A 23 -1.70 1.12 -15.81
N LEU A 24 -2.08 -0.05 -16.34
CA LEU A 24 -1.22 -1.23 -16.30
C LEU A 24 0.06 -1.05 -17.12
N ALA A 25 -0.02 -0.39 -18.27
CA ALA A 25 1.18 -0.04 -19.05
C ALA A 25 2.09 0.95 -18.33
N GLU A 26 1.52 1.92 -17.61
CA GLU A 26 2.31 2.83 -16.76
C GLU A 26 3.02 2.10 -15.63
N MET A 27 2.32 1.21 -14.94
CA MET A 27 2.90 0.45 -13.84
C MET A 27 3.92 -0.58 -14.31
N ASP A 28 3.70 -1.19 -15.48
CA ASP A 28 4.65 -2.12 -16.10
C ASP A 28 6.02 -1.47 -16.35
N ALA A 29 6.02 -0.21 -16.75
CA ALA A 29 7.23 0.55 -17.03
C ALA A 29 8.01 1.00 -15.79
N VAL A 30 7.37 1.07 -14.61
CA VAL A 30 8.01 1.60 -13.39
C VAL A 30 8.31 0.54 -12.34
N VAL A 31 7.64 -0.62 -12.38
CA VAL A 31 7.90 -1.72 -11.44
C VAL A 31 9.20 -2.42 -11.83
N PRO A 32 10.16 -2.57 -10.91
CA PRO A 32 11.44 -3.23 -11.18
C PRO A 32 11.29 -4.76 -11.14
N TRP A 33 10.67 -5.35 -12.17
CA TRP A 33 10.28 -6.77 -12.20
C TRP A 33 11.42 -7.73 -11.91
N ALA A 34 12.56 -7.57 -12.60
CA ALA A 34 13.69 -8.47 -12.44
C ALA A 34 14.20 -8.52 -10.99
N ALA A 35 14.30 -7.36 -10.35
CA ALA A 35 14.78 -7.28 -8.98
C ALA A 35 13.73 -7.83 -7.97
N LEU A 36 12.43 -7.56 -8.18
CA LEU A 36 11.39 -8.15 -7.34
C LEU A 36 11.31 -9.68 -7.52
N CYS A 37 11.54 -10.21 -8.73
CA CYS A 37 11.68 -11.65 -8.94
C CYS A 37 12.85 -12.20 -8.12
N GLY A 38 14.00 -11.55 -8.14
CA GLY A 38 15.17 -11.95 -7.35
C GLY A 38 14.93 -12.04 -5.85
N LEU A 39 13.97 -11.26 -5.30
CA LEU A 39 13.57 -11.39 -3.90
C LEU A 39 12.75 -12.66 -3.60
N VAL A 40 12.08 -13.22 -4.61
CA VAL A 40 11.19 -14.39 -4.47
C VAL A 40 11.85 -15.69 -4.91
N GLU A 41 12.68 -15.65 -5.95
CA GLU A 41 13.32 -16.82 -6.55
C GLU A 41 14.00 -17.79 -5.57
N PRO A 42 14.69 -17.34 -4.50
CA PRO A 42 15.33 -18.25 -3.54
C PRO A 42 14.34 -19.20 -2.84
N PHE A 43 13.07 -18.82 -2.74
CA PHE A 43 12.04 -19.56 -2.03
C PHE A 43 11.02 -20.20 -2.99
N TYR A 44 11.11 -19.88 -4.29
CA TYR A 44 10.14 -20.34 -5.26
C TYR A 44 10.40 -21.80 -5.68
N PRO A 45 9.37 -22.64 -5.81
CA PRO A 45 9.54 -24.04 -6.24
C PRO A 45 10.25 -24.16 -7.59
N LYS A 46 11.26 -25.01 -7.68
CA LYS A 46 12.06 -25.20 -8.92
C LYS A 46 11.43 -26.16 -9.93
N GLY A 47 10.34 -26.87 -9.55
CA GLY A 47 9.61 -27.76 -10.47
C GLY A 47 10.39 -28.99 -10.92
N GLU A 48 11.14 -29.59 -10.00
CA GLU A 48 11.94 -30.81 -10.27
C GLU A 48 11.07 -32.04 -10.47
N THR A 49 9.86 -32.06 -9.87
CA THR A 49 8.89 -33.14 -10.00
C THR A 49 7.48 -32.61 -10.23
N GLY A 50 6.69 -33.26 -11.10
CA GLY A 50 5.30 -32.91 -11.36
C GLY A 50 5.11 -31.76 -12.36
N ARG A 51 3.96 -31.05 -12.27
CA ARG A 51 3.65 -29.90 -13.13
C ARG A 51 4.60 -28.74 -12.84
N ARG A 52 5.22 -28.21 -13.90
CA ARG A 52 6.09 -27.04 -13.77
C ARG A 52 5.34 -25.85 -13.17
N PRO A 53 5.92 -25.14 -12.18
CA PRO A 53 5.32 -23.94 -11.62
C PRO A 53 5.23 -22.84 -12.68
N PHE A 54 4.27 -21.94 -12.52
CA PHE A 54 4.21 -20.72 -13.33
C PHE A 54 5.44 -19.84 -13.04
N GLY A 55 5.89 -19.07 -14.03
CA GLY A 55 7.05 -18.18 -13.84
C GLY A 55 6.83 -17.16 -12.70
N VAL A 56 7.87 -16.90 -11.92
CA VAL A 56 7.83 -15.98 -10.76
C VAL A 56 7.28 -14.61 -11.15
N GLU A 57 7.77 -14.04 -12.27
CA GLU A 57 7.31 -12.73 -12.73
C GLU A 57 5.80 -12.70 -13.01
N ARG A 58 5.27 -13.74 -13.65
CA ARG A 58 3.84 -13.87 -13.89
C ARG A 58 3.05 -13.85 -12.59
N MET A 59 3.47 -14.64 -11.63
CA MET A 59 2.80 -14.71 -10.32
C MET A 59 2.90 -13.38 -9.55
N LEU A 60 4.03 -12.68 -9.63
CA LEU A 60 4.18 -11.33 -9.07
C LEU A 60 3.28 -10.30 -9.77
N ARG A 61 3.14 -10.39 -11.10
CA ARG A 61 2.21 -9.54 -11.86
C ARG A 61 0.77 -9.76 -11.41
N ILE A 62 0.35 -11.02 -11.20
CA ILE A 62 -0.98 -11.36 -10.65
C ILE A 62 -1.13 -10.81 -9.23
N TYR A 63 -0.12 -10.97 -8.37
CA TYR A 63 -0.12 -10.40 -7.03
C TYR A 63 -0.27 -8.87 -7.05
N CYS A 64 0.41 -8.16 -7.95
CA CYS A 64 0.24 -6.72 -8.13
C CYS A 64 -1.17 -6.35 -8.59
N LEU A 65 -1.78 -7.13 -9.50
CA LEU A 65 -3.19 -6.95 -9.89
C LEU A 65 -4.12 -7.05 -8.66
N GLN A 66 -3.88 -8.04 -7.78
CA GLN A 66 -4.67 -8.16 -6.54
C GLN A 66 -4.56 -6.91 -5.66
N GLN A 67 -3.35 -6.31 -5.55
CA GLN A 67 -3.16 -5.09 -4.75
C GLN A 67 -3.84 -3.88 -5.40
N TRP A 68 -3.64 -3.64 -6.69
CA TRP A 68 -4.14 -2.46 -7.38
C TRP A 68 -5.65 -2.44 -7.60
N PHE A 69 -6.27 -3.62 -7.77
CA PHE A 69 -7.70 -3.75 -8.06
C PHE A 69 -8.49 -4.40 -6.92
N ASN A 70 -7.82 -4.60 -5.76
CA ASN A 70 -8.43 -5.20 -4.57
C ASN A 70 -9.12 -6.54 -4.86
N LEU A 71 -8.46 -7.45 -5.61
CA LEU A 71 -9.00 -8.75 -5.99
C LEU A 71 -8.69 -9.82 -4.93
N SER A 72 -9.65 -10.71 -4.66
CA SER A 72 -9.40 -11.97 -3.94
C SER A 72 -8.68 -12.97 -4.84
N ASP A 73 -8.28 -14.11 -4.27
CA ASP A 73 -7.64 -15.16 -5.07
C ASP A 73 -8.61 -15.67 -6.16
N PRO A 74 -9.90 -16.01 -5.87
CA PRO A 74 -10.88 -16.35 -6.91
C PRO A 74 -11.14 -15.19 -7.88
N ALA A 75 -11.33 -13.98 -7.38
CA ALA A 75 -11.60 -12.82 -8.25
C ALA A 75 -10.42 -12.46 -9.16
N ALA A 76 -9.19 -12.80 -8.79
CA ALA A 76 -8.03 -12.62 -9.64
C ALA A 76 -8.03 -13.64 -10.79
N GLU A 77 -8.37 -14.90 -10.53
CA GLU A 77 -8.56 -15.92 -11.56
C GLU A 77 -9.64 -15.49 -12.55
N GLU A 78 -10.86 -15.16 -12.09
CA GLU A 78 -11.96 -14.68 -12.93
C GLU A 78 -11.56 -13.46 -13.77
N ALA A 79 -10.91 -12.47 -13.13
CA ALA A 79 -10.47 -11.26 -13.83
C ALA A 79 -9.44 -11.54 -14.94
N LEU A 80 -8.62 -12.57 -14.81
CA LEU A 80 -7.69 -13.00 -15.85
C LEU A 80 -8.40 -13.69 -17.02
N TYR A 81 -9.53 -14.36 -16.81
CA TYR A 81 -10.37 -14.86 -17.89
C TYR A 81 -11.14 -13.75 -18.59
N ASP A 82 -11.72 -12.82 -17.88
CA ASP A 82 -12.61 -11.80 -18.41
C ASP A 82 -11.87 -10.59 -19.00
N SER A 83 -10.77 -10.13 -18.36
CA SER A 83 -10.11 -8.90 -18.72
C SER A 83 -8.88 -9.12 -19.60
N LEU A 84 -9.01 -8.83 -20.89
CA LEU A 84 -7.88 -8.86 -21.84
C LEU A 84 -6.69 -8.00 -21.38
N SER A 85 -6.93 -6.84 -20.79
CA SER A 85 -5.85 -5.96 -20.31
C SER A 85 -5.08 -6.55 -19.12
N MET A 86 -5.76 -7.22 -18.18
CA MET A 86 -5.11 -7.88 -17.05
C MET A 86 -4.35 -9.11 -17.51
N ARG A 87 -4.96 -9.90 -18.40
CA ARG A 87 -4.33 -11.08 -18.99
C ARG A 87 -3.05 -10.73 -19.78
N ARG A 88 -3.12 -9.70 -20.63
CA ARG A 88 -1.94 -9.20 -21.35
C ARG A 88 -0.85 -8.70 -20.40
N PHE A 89 -1.23 -8.02 -19.32
CA PHE A 89 -0.28 -7.55 -18.29
C PHE A 89 0.39 -8.74 -17.58
N ALA A 90 -0.35 -9.81 -17.26
CA ALA A 90 0.20 -11.01 -16.63
C ALA A 90 0.99 -11.90 -17.61
N GLY A 91 1.02 -11.57 -18.91
CA GLY A 91 1.71 -12.35 -19.94
C GLY A 91 1.08 -13.70 -20.20
N ILE A 92 -0.26 -13.82 -20.09
CA ILE A 92 -1.01 -15.06 -20.28
C ILE A 92 -1.67 -15.06 -21.66
N ASP A 93 -1.48 -16.14 -22.41
CA ASP A 93 -2.13 -16.42 -23.69
C ASP A 93 -3.01 -17.69 -23.56
N LEU A 94 -4.33 -17.51 -23.55
CA LEU A 94 -5.30 -18.61 -23.43
C LEU A 94 -5.26 -19.62 -24.59
N GLY A 95 -4.66 -19.27 -25.71
CA GLY A 95 -4.43 -20.20 -26.81
C GLY A 95 -3.29 -21.19 -26.55
N ARG A 96 -2.47 -20.95 -25.49
CA ARG A 96 -1.27 -21.76 -25.21
C ARG A 96 -1.27 -22.36 -23.81
N GLU A 97 -1.90 -21.70 -22.84
CA GLU A 97 -1.84 -22.11 -21.45
C GLU A 97 -3.07 -21.63 -20.65
N PRO A 98 -3.45 -22.35 -19.59
CA PRO A 98 -4.52 -21.91 -18.71
C PRO A 98 -4.07 -20.77 -17.78
N VAL A 99 -5.04 -20.04 -17.22
CA VAL A 99 -4.83 -19.13 -16.11
C VAL A 99 -4.41 -19.93 -14.85
N PRO A 100 -3.51 -19.41 -14.00
CA PRO A 100 -3.31 -19.97 -12.67
C PRO A 100 -4.61 -19.97 -11.89
N ASP A 101 -4.99 -21.10 -11.32
CA ASP A 101 -6.19 -21.24 -10.50
C ASP A 101 -6.08 -20.50 -9.16
N GLU A 102 -7.23 -20.30 -8.50
CA GLU A 102 -7.29 -19.61 -7.21
C GLU A 102 -6.38 -20.25 -6.15
N THR A 103 -6.24 -21.59 -6.17
CA THR A 103 -5.41 -22.32 -5.19
C THR A 103 -3.92 -22.07 -5.46
N THR A 104 -3.51 -21.97 -6.70
CA THR A 104 -2.14 -21.59 -7.08
C THR A 104 -1.84 -20.14 -6.69
N ILE A 105 -2.76 -19.22 -6.92
CA ILE A 105 -2.65 -17.82 -6.53
C ILE A 105 -2.57 -17.72 -5.00
N CYS A 106 -3.42 -18.44 -4.27
CA CYS A 106 -3.42 -18.50 -2.81
C CYS A 106 -2.10 -19.05 -2.25
N ARG A 107 -1.58 -20.15 -2.79
CA ARG A 107 -0.29 -20.75 -2.38
C ARG A 107 0.87 -19.78 -2.61
N PHE A 108 0.87 -19.09 -3.74
CA PHE A 108 1.89 -18.06 -4.01
C PHE A 108 1.83 -16.92 -3.00
N ARG A 109 0.64 -16.44 -2.68
CA ARG A 109 0.46 -15.41 -1.65
C ARG A 109 0.94 -15.89 -0.28
N HIS A 110 0.64 -17.13 0.12
CA HIS A 110 1.14 -17.70 1.37
C HIS A 110 2.67 -17.80 1.39
N LEU A 111 3.30 -18.14 0.26
CA LEU A 111 4.76 -18.10 0.11
C LEU A 111 5.30 -16.69 0.37
N LEU A 112 4.68 -15.67 -0.22
CA LEU A 112 5.08 -14.27 -0.03
C LEU A 112 4.89 -13.82 1.44
N GLU A 113 3.80 -14.24 2.09
CA GLU A 113 3.52 -13.97 3.51
C GLU A 113 4.56 -14.64 4.43
N ALA A 114 4.88 -15.92 4.18
CA ALA A 114 5.86 -16.67 4.97
C ALA A 114 7.27 -16.08 4.96
N HIS A 115 7.60 -15.28 3.95
CA HIS A 115 8.90 -14.64 3.80
C HIS A 115 8.87 -13.11 3.96
N ASP A 116 7.83 -12.56 4.59
CA ASP A 116 7.59 -11.11 4.82
C ASP A 116 7.86 -10.26 3.55
N PHE A 117 7.44 -10.79 2.40
CA PHE A 117 7.72 -10.18 1.10
C PHE A 117 7.17 -8.75 1.00
N GLY A 118 6.03 -8.47 1.61
CA GLY A 118 5.44 -7.13 1.58
C GLY A 118 6.38 -6.07 2.15
N ARG A 119 7.00 -6.34 3.30
CA ARG A 119 8.00 -5.46 3.92
C ARG A 119 9.26 -5.37 3.06
N ARG A 120 9.82 -6.50 2.66
CA ARG A 120 11.01 -6.56 1.79
C ARG A 120 10.81 -5.81 0.48
N MET A 121 9.65 -5.93 -0.13
CA MET A 121 9.26 -5.20 -1.33
C MET A 121 9.18 -3.68 -1.07
N PHE A 122 8.59 -3.27 0.06
CA PHE A 122 8.51 -1.87 0.44
C PHE A 122 9.88 -1.24 0.65
N GLU A 123 10.75 -1.90 1.42
CA GLU A 123 12.12 -1.48 1.69
C GLU A 123 12.95 -1.41 0.40
N PHE A 124 12.91 -2.46 -0.42
CA PHE A 124 13.58 -2.49 -1.71
C PHE A 124 13.14 -1.35 -2.65
N ILE A 125 11.83 -1.10 -2.75
CA ILE A 125 11.33 0.01 -3.55
C ILE A 125 11.86 1.33 -3.01
N HIS A 126 11.93 1.51 -1.70
CA HIS A 126 12.47 2.71 -1.08
C HIS A 126 13.94 2.93 -1.44
N GLU A 127 14.78 1.90 -1.31
CA GLU A 127 16.20 1.92 -1.73
C GLU A 127 16.37 2.27 -3.21
N GLN A 128 15.53 1.69 -4.09
CA GLN A 128 15.55 2.00 -5.53
C GLN A 128 15.17 3.46 -5.83
N LEU A 129 14.25 4.02 -5.04
CA LEU A 129 13.87 5.43 -5.15
C LEU A 129 15.02 6.34 -4.74
N GLU A 130 15.71 6.02 -3.66
CA GLU A 130 16.89 6.76 -3.19
C GLU A 130 18.06 6.67 -4.19
N ALA A 131 18.34 5.48 -4.72
CA ALA A 131 19.36 5.28 -5.75
C ALA A 131 19.10 6.09 -7.02
N LYS A 132 17.83 6.36 -7.34
CA LYS A 132 17.41 7.24 -8.46
C LYS A 132 17.39 8.72 -8.08
N GLY A 133 17.97 9.10 -6.94
CA GLY A 133 18.10 10.48 -6.50
C GLY A 133 16.89 11.03 -5.76
N LEU A 134 15.90 10.20 -5.40
CA LEU A 134 14.88 10.61 -4.47
C LEU A 134 15.52 10.81 -3.09
N ARG A 135 15.63 12.05 -2.66
CA ARG A 135 16.03 12.36 -1.29
C ARG A 135 14.79 12.70 -0.48
N LEU A 136 14.63 12.00 0.63
CA LEU A 136 13.62 12.39 1.62
C LEU A 136 13.90 13.83 2.05
N SER A 137 12.85 14.63 2.11
CA SER A 137 12.97 15.98 2.64
C SER A 137 13.10 15.90 4.18
N SER A 138 13.66 16.93 4.77
CA SER A 138 13.73 17.05 6.23
C SER A 138 12.35 17.30 6.90
N GLY A 139 11.27 16.82 6.30
CA GLY A 139 9.92 17.07 6.78
C GLY A 139 9.00 15.85 6.64
N THR A 140 8.61 15.29 7.79
CA THR A 140 7.69 14.14 7.88
C THR A 140 6.30 14.56 8.30
N ILE A 141 5.29 14.02 7.62
CA ILE A 141 3.89 14.14 7.99
C ILE A 141 3.44 12.77 8.51
N VAL A 142 2.98 12.73 9.77
CA VAL A 142 2.45 11.50 10.37
C VAL A 142 0.92 11.56 10.40
N ASP A 143 0.30 10.46 10.03
CA ASP A 143 -1.16 10.29 10.09
C ASP A 143 -1.51 8.79 10.17
N ALA A 144 -2.75 8.50 10.57
CA ALA A 144 -3.26 7.15 10.65
C ALA A 144 -4.63 7.02 9.97
N THR A 145 -4.90 5.84 9.44
CA THR A 145 -6.21 5.54 8.90
C THR A 145 -6.70 4.17 9.36
N ILE A 146 -8.02 4.06 9.58
CA ILE A 146 -8.66 2.80 9.97
C ILE A 146 -8.90 1.97 8.71
N ILE A 147 -8.50 0.71 8.76
CA ILE A 147 -8.85 -0.33 7.79
C ILE A 147 -9.86 -1.25 8.48
N HIS A 148 -11.05 -1.35 7.92
CA HIS A 148 -12.17 -2.08 8.54
C HIS A 148 -11.93 -3.59 8.52
N ALA A 149 -12.35 -4.27 9.58
CA ALA A 149 -12.47 -5.73 9.62
C ALA A 149 -13.94 -6.16 9.73
N PRO A 150 -14.27 -7.38 9.29
CA PRO A 150 -15.61 -7.95 9.53
C PRO A 150 -15.91 -8.01 11.01
N SER A 151 -17.03 -7.43 11.43
CA SER A 151 -17.50 -7.48 12.82
C SER A 151 -18.46 -8.64 13.09
N SER A 152 -18.79 -9.44 12.06
CA SER A 152 -19.70 -10.56 12.15
C SER A 152 -19.06 -11.70 12.97
N THR A 153 -19.89 -12.37 13.78
CA THR A 153 -19.57 -13.59 14.52
C THR A 153 -20.23 -14.83 13.91
N LYS A 154 -20.75 -14.71 12.66
CA LYS A 154 -21.43 -15.82 11.94
C LYS A 154 -20.43 -16.75 11.23
N ASN A 155 -19.26 -16.96 11.80
CA ASN A 155 -18.26 -17.91 11.36
C ASN A 155 -18.30 -19.18 12.25
N GLU A 156 -17.58 -20.21 11.87
CA GLU A 156 -17.50 -21.48 12.58
C GLU A 156 -17.12 -21.30 14.06
N GLU A 157 -16.15 -20.43 14.34
CA GLU A 157 -15.66 -20.14 15.69
C GLU A 157 -16.57 -19.18 16.48
N LYS A 158 -17.64 -18.65 15.86
CA LYS A 158 -18.56 -17.66 16.45
C LYS A 158 -17.85 -16.47 17.11
N ALA A 159 -16.66 -16.13 16.63
CA ALA A 159 -15.77 -15.12 17.19
C ALA A 159 -15.28 -14.14 16.12
N ARG A 160 -15.05 -12.91 16.55
CA ARG A 160 -14.35 -11.92 15.73
C ARG A 160 -12.86 -12.23 15.68
N ASP A 161 -12.16 -11.61 14.76
CA ASP A 161 -10.69 -11.66 14.71
C ASP A 161 -10.11 -11.08 16.02
N PRO A 162 -9.37 -11.87 16.84
CA PRO A 162 -8.86 -11.43 18.14
C PRO A 162 -7.77 -10.36 18.05
N GLU A 163 -7.10 -10.24 16.90
CA GLU A 163 -6.06 -9.23 16.67
C GLU A 163 -6.61 -7.88 16.17
N MET A 164 -7.90 -7.85 15.84
CA MET A 164 -8.62 -6.65 15.43
C MET A 164 -9.43 -6.08 16.59
N HIS A 165 -9.40 -4.75 16.77
CA HIS A 165 -10.07 -4.11 17.89
C HIS A 165 -11.02 -2.99 17.47
N GLN A 166 -11.84 -2.52 18.43
CA GLN A 166 -12.74 -1.40 18.23
C GLN A 166 -12.05 -0.06 18.52
N THR A 167 -12.40 0.92 17.75
CA THR A 167 -12.02 2.32 18.00
C THR A 167 -13.19 3.23 17.67
N LYS A 168 -13.24 4.40 18.31
CA LYS A 168 -14.29 5.40 18.08
C LYS A 168 -13.69 6.61 17.35
N LYS A 169 -14.31 7.01 16.24
CA LYS A 169 -13.97 8.25 15.54
C LYS A 169 -15.21 9.12 15.43
N GLY A 170 -15.22 10.26 16.12
CA GLY A 170 -16.44 11.03 16.32
C GLY A 170 -17.48 10.22 17.10
N ASN A 171 -18.68 10.09 16.55
CA ASN A 171 -19.77 9.29 17.15
C ASN A 171 -19.87 7.87 16.60
N GLN A 172 -19.01 7.49 15.67
CA GLN A 172 -19.05 6.19 15.00
C GLN A 172 -18.00 5.23 15.54
N TRP A 173 -18.41 3.98 15.77
CA TRP A 173 -17.54 2.88 16.13
C TRP A 173 -17.04 2.13 14.89
N TYR A 174 -15.78 1.77 14.92
CA TYR A 174 -15.11 1.00 13.88
C TYR A 174 -14.44 -0.22 14.50
N PHE A 175 -14.45 -1.34 13.79
CA PHE A 175 -13.72 -2.56 14.16
C PHE A 175 -12.70 -2.85 13.05
N GLY A 176 -11.44 -3.11 13.43
CA GLY A 176 -10.38 -3.41 12.46
C GLY A 176 -8.98 -3.12 12.96
N MET A 177 -8.13 -2.71 12.03
CA MET A 177 -6.74 -2.29 12.26
C MET A 177 -6.55 -0.82 11.91
N LYS A 178 -5.44 -0.25 12.38
CA LYS A 178 -4.93 1.05 11.91
C LYS A 178 -3.68 0.85 11.07
N ALA A 179 -3.59 1.64 10.01
CA ALA A 179 -2.39 1.84 9.23
C ALA A 179 -1.86 3.24 9.56
N HIS A 180 -0.65 3.31 10.10
CA HIS A 180 0.05 4.54 10.45
C HIS A 180 1.14 4.78 9.42
N PHE A 181 1.31 6.03 8.99
CA PHE A 181 2.22 6.42 7.93
C PHE A 181 3.13 7.56 8.36
N GLY A 182 4.42 7.43 8.06
CA GLY A 182 5.37 8.52 7.93
C GLY A 182 5.53 8.86 6.46
N VAL A 183 5.16 10.08 6.08
CA VAL A 183 5.12 10.52 4.67
C VAL A 183 6.02 11.72 4.47
N ASP A 184 6.89 11.67 3.47
CA ASP A 184 7.70 12.81 3.08
C ASP A 184 6.84 14.00 2.62
N ARG A 185 7.11 15.17 3.17
CA ARG A 185 6.35 16.38 2.89
C ARG A 185 6.40 16.82 1.42
N ARG A 186 7.53 16.65 0.74
CA ARG A 186 7.75 17.15 -0.63
C ARG A 186 7.37 16.11 -1.66
N ALA A 187 7.95 14.93 -1.56
CA ALA A 187 7.75 13.85 -2.52
C ALA A 187 6.41 13.13 -2.35
N LYS A 188 5.75 13.26 -1.18
CA LYS A 188 4.53 12.49 -0.81
C LYS A 188 4.75 10.99 -0.84
N VAL A 189 5.97 10.56 -0.55
CA VAL A 189 6.38 9.15 -0.48
C VAL A 189 6.21 8.67 0.95
N ILE A 190 5.68 7.48 1.11
CA ILE A 190 5.61 6.78 2.39
C ILE A 190 7.01 6.22 2.65
N HIS A 191 7.64 6.67 3.72
CA HIS A 191 8.95 6.15 4.14
C HIS A 191 8.84 5.22 5.36
N SER A 192 7.78 5.35 6.15
CA SER A 192 7.55 4.50 7.32
C SER A 192 6.10 4.04 7.38
N VAL A 193 5.89 2.78 7.75
CA VAL A 193 4.56 2.16 7.88
C VAL A 193 4.52 1.31 9.14
N VAL A 194 3.46 1.48 9.92
CA VAL A 194 3.18 0.63 11.09
C VAL A 194 1.72 0.17 11.02
N ALA A 195 1.50 -1.13 11.24
CA ALA A 195 0.17 -1.72 11.37
C ALA A 195 -0.10 -2.05 12.84
N THR A 196 -1.25 -1.63 13.36
CA THR A 196 -1.66 -1.92 14.72
C THR A 196 -3.14 -2.30 14.79
N ALA A 197 -3.57 -2.92 15.88
CA ALA A 197 -4.99 -3.01 16.20
C ALA A 197 -5.60 -1.60 16.31
N ALA A 198 -6.89 -1.45 15.97
CA ALA A 198 -7.50 -0.12 15.87
C ALA A 198 -7.61 0.64 17.22
N ASN A 199 -7.49 -0.04 18.35
CA ASN A 199 -7.51 0.57 19.69
C ASN A 199 -6.18 1.22 20.09
N VAL A 200 -5.08 0.92 19.41
CA VAL A 200 -3.78 1.56 19.69
C VAL A 200 -3.87 3.05 19.35
N HIS A 201 -3.42 3.91 20.29
CA HIS A 201 -3.43 5.35 20.06
C HIS A 201 -2.38 5.76 19.02
N ASP A 202 -2.71 6.73 18.16
CA ASP A 202 -1.85 7.11 17.03
C ASP A 202 -0.47 7.59 17.49
N SER A 203 -0.38 8.27 18.62
CA SER A 203 0.89 8.74 19.18
C SER A 203 1.81 7.63 19.71
N ALA A 204 1.28 6.44 20.00
CA ALA A 204 2.08 5.35 20.57
C ALA A 204 3.16 4.83 19.59
N VAL A 205 2.95 4.99 18.30
CA VAL A 205 3.86 4.54 17.25
C VAL A 205 4.60 5.69 16.55
N LEU A 206 4.52 6.91 17.12
CA LEU A 206 5.14 8.08 16.50
C LEU A 206 6.64 7.89 16.24
N GLY A 207 7.36 7.32 17.21
CA GLY A 207 8.80 7.08 17.09
C GLY A 207 9.18 6.18 15.93
N ASP A 208 8.31 5.21 15.57
CA ASP A 208 8.53 4.26 14.47
C ASP A 208 8.21 4.87 13.09
N LEU A 209 7.57 6.04 13.08
CA LEU A 209 7.21 6.76 11.86
C LEU A 209 8.23 7.84 11.47
N LEU A 210 9.26 8.05 12.28
CA LEU A 210 10.32 9.04 12.05
C LEU A 210 11.59 8.34 11.53
N HIS A 211 12.30 8.98 10.60
CA HIS A 211 13.56 8.48 10.04
C HIS A 211 14.82 9.08 10.70
N GLY A 212 14.66 10.07 11.62
CA GLY A 212 15.75 10.64 12.44
C GLY A 212 16.38 11.92 11.89
N GLU A 213 16.25 12.21 10.60
CA GLU A 213 16.83 13.40 9.95
C GLU A 213 15.83 14.54 9.76
N GLU A 214 14.68 14.47 10.42
CA GLU A 214 13.64 15.47 10.32
C GLU A 214 14.10 16.81 10.90
N ARG A 215 13.68 17.91 10.25
CA ARG A 215 13.70 19.28 10.77
C ARG A 215 12.31 19.76 11.17
N ASP A 216 11.27 19.16 10.64
CA ASP A 216 9.88 19.47 10.97
C ASP A 216 9.03 18.19 10.93
N VAL A 217 8.22 17.97 11.97
CA VAL A 217 7.27 16.87 12.07
C VAL A 217 5.85 17.42 12.17
N TRP A 218 4.97 17.06 11.23
CA TRP A 218 3.56 17.44 11.23
C TRP A 218 2.68 16.26 11.58
N GLY A 219 1.74 16.48 12.47
CA GLY A 219 0.70 15.51 12.84
C GLY A 219 -0.60 16.23 13.20
N ASP A 220 -1.67 15.48 13.33
CA ASP A 220 -2.92 16.00 13.85
C ASP A 220 -2.87 16.17 15.38
N GLN A 221 -4.00 16.49 15.98
CA GLN A 221 -4.09 16.72 17.43
C GLN A 221 -3.87 15.42 18.25
N ALA A 222 -4.01 14.23 17.65
CA ALA A 222 -3.75 12.97 18.34
C ALA A 222 -2.26 12.79 18.70
N TYR A 223 -1.38 13.48 17.99
CA TYR A 223 0.07 13.49 18.27
C TYR A 223 0.52 14.63 19.19
N GLN A 224 -0.42 15.43 19.75
CA GLN A 224 -0.08 16.50 20.64
C GLN A 224 0.62 15.98 21.93
N GLY A 225 1.65 16.70 22.39
CA GLY A 225 2.37 16.34 23.63
C GLY A 225 3.51 15.34 23.45
N GLN A 226 3.81 14.91 22.22
CA GLN A 226 4.87 13.96 21.91
C GLN A 226 6.24 14.61 21.62
N GLY A 227 6.48 15.81 22.12
CA GLY A 227 7.71 16.56 21.88
C GLY A 227 8.98 15.83 22.33
N GLU A 228 8.92 15.05 23.41
CA GLU A 228 10.04 14.25 23.91
C GLU A 228 10.37 13.09 22.95
N VAL A 229 9.35 12.36 22.46
CA VAL A 229 9.52 11.29 21.47
C VAL A 229 10.12 11.83 20.17
N ILE A 230 9.63 13.01 19.72
CA ILE A 230 10.19 13.68 18.53
C ILE A 230 11.65 14.05 18.78
N LYS A 231 11.98 14.62 19.94
CA LYS A 231 13.35 15.02 20.28
C LYS A 231 14.30 13.84 20.42
N GLU A 232 13.81 12.70 20.94
CA GLU A 232 14.58 11.47 21.05
C GLU A 232 14.91 10.87 19.69
N LYS A 233 13.90 10.75 18.81
CA LYS A 233 14.04 10.10 17.49
C LYS A 233 14.61 11.02 16.41
N ALA A 234 14.28 12.30 16.46
CA ALA A 234 14.71 13.32 15.52
C ALA A 234 15.15 14.59 16.26
N PRO A 235 16.38 14.62 16.82
CA PRO A 235 16.84 15.68 17.73
C PRO A 235 16.77 17.11 17.15
N ASN A 236 16.88 17.23 15.83
CA ASN A 236 16.85 18.51 15.11
C ASN A 236 15.43 18.93 14.69
N ALA A 237 14.42 18.09 14.96
CA ALA A 237 13.07 18.32 14.48
C ALA A 237 12.31 19.32 15.36
N ARG A 238 11.58 20.20 14.68
CA ARG A 238 10.58 21.07 15.32
C ARG A 238 9.23 20.36 15.32
N ASP A 239 8.60 20.28 16.47
CA ASP A 239 7.23 19.81 16.60
C ASP A 239 6.26 20.82 15.94
N ARG A 240 5.64 20.39 14.84
CA ARG A 240 4.59 21.09 14.10
C ARG A 240 3.23 20.41 14.24
N THR A 241 3.03 19.52 15.19
CA THR A 241 1.74 18.89 15.44
C THR A 241 0.67 19.93 15.78
N ASN A 242 -0.57 19.65 15.44
CA ASN A 242 -1.69 20.52 15.76
C ASN A 242 -1.95 20.51 17.26
N ARG A 243 -2.21 21.69 17.86
CA ARG A 243 -2.51 21.84 19.28
C ARG A 243 -4.01 22.01 19.49
N ARG A 244 -4.50 21.65 20.66
CA ARG A 244 -5.87 21.88 21.06
C ARG A 244 -6.13 23.39 21.15
N TYR A 245 -7.07 23.89 20.35
CA TYR A 245 -7.43 25.31 20.29
C TYR A 245 -8.78 25.64 20.96
N ARG A 246 -9.54 24.62 21.36
CA ARG A 246 -10.83 24.79 22.07
C ARG A 246 -10.74 24.14 23.46
N ASN A 247 -11.04 24.90 24.50
CA ASN A 247 -11.12 24.39 25.86
C ASN A 247 -12.36 24.97 26.54
N ARG A 248 -13.22 24.11 27.10
CA ARG A 248 -14.46 24.50 27.83
C ARG A 248 -15.30 25.56 27.10
N GLY A 249 -15.46 25.44 25.79
CA GLY A 249 -16.23 26.39 24.98
C GLY A 249 -15.44 27.59 24.46
N VAL A 250 -14.33 27.94 25.08
CA VAL A 250 -13.47 29.05 24.66
C VAL A 250 -12.56 28.64 23.50
N VAL A 251 -12.52 29.46 22.46
CA VAL A 251 -11.70 29.23 21.26
C VAL A 251 -10.49 30.16 21.29
N ASN A 252 -9.29 29.59 21.22
CA ASN A 252 -8.06 30.34 20.99
C ASN A 252 -7.86 30.55 19.48
N GLU A 253 -8.26 31.71 18.98
CA GLU A 253 -8.23 32.05 17.55
C GLU A 253 -6.78 32.10 16.99
N ALA A 254 -5.81 32.51 17.79
CA ALA A 254 -4.39 32.53 17.41
C ALA A 254 -3.89 31.09 17.14
N GLU A 255 -4.21 30.14 18.03
CA GLU A 255 -3.82 28.75 17.85
C GLU A 255 -4.63 28.08 16.71
N ARG A 256 -5.89 28.43 16.57
CA ARG A 256 -6.71 28.01 15.42
C ARG A 256 -6.10 28.45 14.09
N ALA A 257 -5.62 29.69 14.01
CA ALA A 257 -4.95 30.22 12.82
C ALA A 257 -3.62 29.50 12.53
N ARG A 258 -2.83 29.20 13.58
CA ARG A 258 -1.59 28.39 13.46
C ARG A 258 -1.90 27.00 12.96
N ASN A 259 -2.88 26.32 13.53
CA ASN A 259 -3.31 24.98 13.10
C ASN A 259 -3.78 24.97 11.64
N ARG A 260 -4.48 26.01 11.18
CA ARG A 260 -4.89 26.13 9.77
C ARG A 260 -3.70 26.15 8.82
N LYS A 261 -2.60 26.83 9.19
CA LYS A 261 -1.34 26.82 8.41
C LYS A 261 -0.68 25.43 8.41
N LYS A 262 -0.63 24.76 9.56
CA LYS A 262 -0.05 23.40 9.70
C LYS A 262 -0.90 22.37 8.92
N SER A 263 -2.22 22.46 8.97
CA SER A 263 -3.14 21.56 8.28
C SER A 263 -3.03 21.64 6.75
N LYS A 264 -2.63 22.78 6.16
CA LYS A 264 -2.32 22.89 4.73
C LYS A 264 -1.13 22.01 4.32
N VAL A 265 -0.17 21.82 5.20
CA VAL A 265 0.96 20.89 4.95
C VAL A 265 0.50 19.46 5.16
N ARG A 266 -0.20 19.19 6.27
CA ARG A 266 -0.68 17.87 6.64
C ARG A 266 -1.63 17.26 5.58
N SER A 267 -2.45 18.06 4.92
CA SER A 267 -3.38 17.57 3.88
C SER A 267 -2.70 16.80 2.73
N ARG A 268 -1.38 16.89 2.60
CA ARG A 268 -0.62 16.11 1.60
C ARG A 268 -0.65 14.61 1.87
N VAL A 269 -0.75 14.19 3.14
CA VAL A 269 -0.89 12.77 3.49
C VAL A 269 -2.24 12.21 3.05
N GLU A 270 -3.28 13.04 2.97
CA GLU A 270 -4.60 12.64 2.51
C GLU A 270 -4.56 12.13 1.05
N HIS A 271 -3.68 12.71 0.22
CA HIS A 271 -3.46 12.21 -1.14
C HIS A 271 -2.91 10.76 -1.13
N VAL A 272 -1.94 10.49 -0.27
CA VAL A 272 -1.32 9.16 -0.13
C VAL A 272 -2.34 8.15 0.38
N ILE A 273 -3.08 8.51 1.44
CA ILE A 273 -4.17 7.68 1.99
C ILE A 273 -5.24 7.45 0.91
N GLY A 274 -5.55 8.47 0.10
CA GLY A 274 -6.47 8.38 -1.03
C GLY A 274 -6.01 7.38 -2.10
N VAL A 275 -4.71 7.31 -2.40
CA VAL A 275 -4.17 6.29 -3.32
C VAL A 275 -4.40 4.89 -2.75
N ILE A 276 -4.08 4.65 -1.49
CA ILE A 276 -4.24 3.34 -0.84
C ILE A 276 -5.72 2.94 -0.77
N LYS A 277 -6.58 3.84 -0.26
CA LYS A 277 -7.98 3.51 0.04
C LYS A 277 -8.92 3.64 -1.15
N LEU A 278 -8.77 4.67 -1.97
CA LEU A 278 -9.71 4.98 -3.05
C LEU A 278 -9.21 4.44 -4.40
N LYS A 279 -7.92 4.57 -4.69
CA LYS A 279 -7.38 4.10 -5.96
C LYS A 279 -7.14 2.58 -5.95
N PHE A 280 -6.56 2.03 -4.87
CA PHE A 280 -6.27 0.61 -4.73
C PHE A 280 -7.35 -0.15 -3.94
N GLY A 281 -8.34 0.54 -3.38
CA GLY A 281 -9.49 -0.07 -2.71
C GLY A 281 -9.19 -0.73 -1.36
N PHE A 282 -8.03 -0.47 -0.72
CA PHE A 282 -7.68 -1.07 0.55
C PHE A 282 -8.38 -0.36 1.72
N THR A 283 -9.69 -0.50 1.80
CA THR A 283 -10.54 0.06 2.85
C THR A 283 -10.92 -0.97 3.91
N LYS A 284 -10.80 -2.26 3.58
CA LYS A 284 -11.18 -3.38 4.44
C LYS A 284 -10.09 -4.46 4.40
N VAL A 285 -9.81 -5.06 5.56
CA VAL A 285 -8.92 -6.22 5.65
C VAL A 285 -9.49 -7.38 4.83
N ARG A 286 -8.60 -8.19 4.26
CA ARG A 286 -8.98 -9.36 3.48
C ARG A 286 -8.72 -10.65 4.23
N TYR A 287 -7.69 -10.66 5.05
CA TYR A 287 -7.20 -11.85 5.73
C TYR A 287 -7.52 -11.76 7.23
N ARG A 288 -7.53 -12.89 7.91
CA ARG A 288 -7.59 -12.98 9.36
C ARG A 288 -6.18 -12.80 9.93
N GLY A 289 -6.08 -12.06 11.03
CA GLY A 289 -4.82 -11.74 11.69
C GLY A 289 -4.19 -10.42 11.22
N LEU A 290 -3.41 -9.81 12.11
CA LEU A 290 -2.75 -8.52 11.86
C LEU A 290 -1.56 -8.68 10.89
N GLU A 291 -0.76 -9.73 11.06
CA GLU A 291 0.47 -9.96 10.31
C GLU A 291 0.23 -10.06 8.79
N LYS A 292 -0.74 -10.88 8.35
CA LYS A 292 -1.06 -11.03 6.93
C LYS A 292 -1.57 -9.73 6.30
N ASN A 293 -2.36 -8.96 7.06
CA ASN A 293 -2.85 -7.66 6.61
C ASN A 293 -1.76 -6.59 6.65
N ALA A 294 -0.79 -6.68 7.57
CA ALA A 294 0.40 -5.83 7.61
C ALA A 294 1.29 -6.09 6.40
N ASN A 295 1.58 -7.36 6.07
CA ASN A 295 2.33 -7.72 4.87
C ASN A 295 1.68 -7.15 3.60
N ARG A 296 0.35 -7.27 3.49
CA ARG A 296 -0.41 -6.64 2.41
C ARG A 296 -0.29 -5.11 2.42
N LEU A 297 -0.34 -4.47 3.59
CA LEU A 297 -0.22 -3.02 3.74
C LEU A 297 1.14 -2.53 3.24
N PHE A 298 2.22 -3.19 3.63
CA PHE A 298 3.58 -2.86 3.18
C PHE A 298 3.69 -2.94 1.65
N ALA A 299 3.25 -4.06 1.04
CA ALA A 299 3.25 -4.21 -0.41
C ALA A 299 2.43 -3.11 -1.11
N THR A 300 1.24 -2.81 -0.57
CA THR A 300 0.37 -1.74 -1.10
C THR A 300 1.05 -0.37 -1.00
N CYS A 301 1.79 -0.08 0.08
CA CYS A 301 2.53 1.17 0.27
C CYS A 301 3.70 1.29 -0.71
N GLY A 302 4.47 0.22 -0.94
CA GLY A 302 5.52 0.19 -1.96
C GLY A 302 4.97 0.48 -3.36
N LEU A 303 3.88 -0.20 -3.74
CA LEU A 303 3.20 0.04 -5.01
C LEU A 303 2.58 1.45 -5.10
N ALA A 304 2.11 2.02 -3.98
CA ALA A 304 1.61 3.38 -3.93
C ALA A 304 2.73 4.41 -4.17
N ASN A 305 3.92 4.19 -3.62
CA ASN A 305 5.10 5.02 -3.87
C ASN A 305 5.47 5.03 -5.35
N LEU A 306 5.56 3.85 -5.98
CA LEU A 306 5.80 3.74 -7.43
C LEU A 306 4.72 4.46 -8.24
N TYR A 307 3.44 4.30 -7.87
CA TYR A 307 2.34 4.98 -8.56
C TYR A 307 2.41 6.50 -8.42
N ILE A 308 2.71 7.03 -7.25
CA ILE A 308 2.80 8.47 -6.98
C ILE A 308 3.93 9.08 -7.82
N LEU A 309 5.07 8.40 -7.90
CA LEU A 309 6.27 8.88 -8.58
C LEU A 309 6.38 8.44 -10.06
N ARG A 310 5.42 7.70 -10.59
CA ARG A 310 5.51 7.07 -11.93
C ARG A 310 5.88 8.01 -13.07
N HIS A 311 5.47 9.27 -12.99
CA HIS A 311 5.81 10.26 -14.03
C HIS A 311 7.26 10.74 -13.93
N GLN A 312 7.86 10.73 -12.75
CA GLN A 312 9.27 11.08 -12.57
C GLN A 312 10.21 9.98 -13.09
N PHE A 313 9.79 8.71 -13.02
CA PHE A 313 10.56 7.58 -13.53
C PHE A 313 10.50 7.38 -15.04
N ARG A 314 9.48 7.95 -15.70
CA ARG A 314 9.38 7.92 -17.16
C ARG A 314 10.29 8.95 -17.84
N ALA A 315 10.71 9.98 -17.12
CA ALA A 315 11.53 11.10 -17.65
C ALA A 315 13.04 10.85 -17.46
N ALA A 316 13.43 9.79 -16.78
CA ALA A 316 14.80 9.32 -16.60
C ALA A 316 15.04 8.05 -17.43
#